data_09900ce2faab2582e8463f7ac10342f9
#
_entry.id   09900ce2faab2582e8463f7ac10342f9
#
_cell.length_a   1.000
_cell.length_b   1.000
_cell.length_c   1.000
_cell.angle_alpha   90.00
_cell.angle_beta   90.00
_cell.angle_gamma   90.00
#
_symmetry.space_group_name_H-M   'P 1'
#
loop_
_entity.id
_entity.type
_entity.pdbx_description
1 polymer ?
#
loop_
_entity_poly.entity_id
_entity_poly.type
_entity_poly.pdbx_seq_one_letter_code
_entity_poly.pdbx_strand_id
1 'polypeptide(L)'
;MFRRTRRLALISALAATAVILSACSGTTEPETSSSPGAPDPSATLHVGLVLEPTNLDIRHTSGAALEQILIDNIYEGLVTRTQDNEIEGRLASDYEVSSDGLTYTFTLNDGVVFHDGTPLTSADVVSSYETVRTDATVQGNADFASVTAITAPDPTTVQITLSAPNQNFLFALTGPAGLVFKSGDTTDLKTAENGTGPFTLTRWNKGSTITFARNDAYWGDPAGVAQVEFQYIPDFTAGVNAALAGDVDVLTAVDPNLAPQLEDSGDFTLTTGRTTDKATLAFNNKKAPLDDVRVREALRLAIDHEALIDAVGAGTALYGPIPELDPGYEDLSDVISYDPEKAKKLLAEASQEDLELTLTIPSFYGTTVPKVLISDFKKVGVTLEVNSVEFPTWLEDVYTNHDYDLSFVLHVEPRDFGNFANPDYYFGYDNAEVQDLYTKALAEVDPDKSADLLAQAARIVSEDHAADWLYNGETITAVSPIVSGFPEDSINSRINLTGVTVSAEK
;
A
#
# COMPACT_ATOMS: atom_id res chain seq x y z
N MET A 1 65.31 7.25 6.11
CA MET A 1 66.38 7.85 5.31
C MET A 1 65.75 8.90 4.40
N PHE A 2 66.07 10.16 4.68
CA PHE A 2 66.17 11.35 3.83
C PHE A 2 64.97 11.74 2.93
N ARG A 3 64.31 12.82 3.25
CA ARG A 3 64.44 14.31 3.17
C ARG A 3 63.63 14.84 1.99
N ARG A 4 62.55 15.62 2.29
CA ARG A 4 62.45 17.10 2.28
C ARG A 4 62.87 17.75 0.96
N THR A 5 61.97 18.53 0.34
CA THR A 5 61.97 19.99 0.48
C THR A 5 60.80 20.68 -0.29
N ARG A 6 60.29 21.68 0.35
CA ARG A 6 59.42 22.81 0.00
C ARG A 6 60.00 23.73 -1.06
N ARG A 7 59.11 24.52 -1.71
CA ARG A 7 59.12 26.01 -1.92
C ARG A 7 58.05 26.34 -2.97
N LEU A 8 56.97 27.08 -2.73
CA LEU A 8 56.72 28.49 -2.43
C LEU A 8 57.10 29.48 -3.54
N ALA A 9 56.07 30.27 -3.87
CA ALA A 9 56.02 31.68 -4.27
C ALA A 9 55.69 31.93 -5.76
N LEU A 10 54.87 32.79 -6.16
CA LEU A 10 54.22 34.06 -5.82
C LEU A 10 53.89 34.77 -7.16
N ILE A 11 52.63 35.26 -7.32
CA ILE A 11 52.14 36.53 -7.86
C ILE A 11 52.56 36.94 -9.29
N SER A 12 51.57 37.22 -10.18
CA SER A 12 51.31 38.58 -10.69
C SER A 12 50.09 38.61 -11.62
N ALA A 13 49.21 39.54 -11.37
CA ALA A 13 48.10 39.97 -12.21
C ALA A 13 48.63 40.79 -13.43
N LEU A 14 47.86 40.74 -14.53
CA LEU A 14 47.60 41.94 -15.35
C LEU A 14 46.41 41.71 -16.29
N ALA A 15 45.56 42.70 -16.32
CA ALA A 15 44.39 42.85 -17.16
C ALA A 15 44.78 43.34 -18.58
N ALA A 16 43.95 43.01 -19.59
CA ALA A 16 43.51 43.96 -20.61
C ALA A 16 42.62 43.29 -21.68
N THR A 17 41.40 43.72 -21.75
CA THR A 17 40.59 44.28 -22.87
C THR A 17 40.43 43.51 -24.19
N ALA A 18 39.17 43.10 -24.40
CA ALA A 18 38.23 43.22 -25.54
C ALA A 18 38.76 43.04 -26.99
N VAL A 19 38.03 42.22 -27.75
CA VAL A 19 37.36 42.61 -28.99
C VAL A 19 36.33 41.56 -29.40
N ILE A 20 35.15 42.02 -29.78
CA ILE A 20 33.93 41.36 -30.27
C ILE A 20 34.17 40.82 -31.68
N LEU A 21 33.70 39.58 -31.94
CA LEU A 21 33.32 39.17 -33.29
C LEU A 21 32.18 38.18 -33.23
N SER A 22 31.04 38.60 -33.74
CA SER A 22 29.79 37.86 -33.93
C SER A 22 29.97 36.72 -34.96
N ALA A 23 29.51 35.52 -34.63
CA ALA A 23 29.13 34.53 -35.61
C ALA A 23 27.93 33.76 -35.10
N CYS A 24 26.83 33.89 -35.80
CA CYS A 24 25.59 33.12 -35.59
C CYS A 24 25.83 31.64 -35.82
N SER A 25 25.50 30.82 -34.84
CA SER A 25 25.16 29.42 -35.06
C SER A 25 24.14 28.99 -33.99
N GLY A 26 23.12 28.30 -34.41
CA GLY A 26 21.89 27.96 -33.75
C GLY A 26 22.00 27.62 -32.27
N THR A 27 21.26 28.34 -31.49
CA THR A 27 20.97 28.02 -30.10
C THR A 27 19.94 26.91 -30.08
N THR A 28 20.38 25.72 -29.73
CA THR A 28 19.52 24.78 -28.97
C THR A 28 19.34 25.46 -27.62
N GLU A 29 18.13 25.90 -27.32
CA GLU A 29 17.76 26.30 -25.96
C GLU A 29 17.99 25.10 -25.03
N PRO A 30 18.68 25.28 -23.90
CA PRO A 30 18.62 24.26 -22.86
C PRO A 30 17.20 24.27 -22.32
N GLU A 31 16.58 23.11 -22.29
CA GLU A 31 15.37 22.90 -21.50
C GLU A 31 15.67 23.41 -20.08
N THR A 32 15.05 24.51 -19.70
CA THR A 32 15.06 25.00 -18.33
C THR A 32 14.20 24.01 -17.53
N SER A 33 14.84 23.05 -16.90
CA SER A 33 14.23 22.40 -15.73
C SER A 33 14.00 23.53 -14.71
N SER A 34 12.75 23.96 -14.58
CA SER A 34 12.32 24.86 -13.51
C SER A 34 12.55 24.10 -12.19
N SER A 35 13.56 24.49 -11.43
CA SER A 35 13.65 24.06 -10.03
C SER A 35 12.40 24.57 -9.30
N PRO A 36 11.76 23.76 -8.47
CA PRO A 36 10.66 24.23 -7.64
C PRO A 36 11.04 25.50 -6.88
N GLY A 37 10.11 26.43 -6.73
CA GLY A 37 10.28 27.62 -5.91
C GLY A 37 10.61 27.26 -4.45
N ALA A 38 10.98 28.25 -3.63
CA ALA A 38 11.18 28.00 -2.20
C ALA A 38 9.87 27.56 -1.54
N PRO A 39 9.88 26.57 -0.62
CA PRO A 39 8.70 26.15 0.11
C PRO A 39 8.00 27.31 0.83
N ASP A 40 6.68 27.37 0.76
CA ASP A 40 5.85 28.30 1.52
C ASP A 40 5.17 27.57 2.70
N PRO A 41 5.66 27.71 3.94
CA PRO A 41 5.09 27.03 5.08
C PRO A 41 3.70 27.58 5.49
N SER A 42 3.22 28.63 4.83
CA SER A 42 1.87 29.18 5.03
C SER A 42 0.85 28.67 4.00
N ALA A 43 1.30 27.87 3.02
CA ALA A 43 0.45 27.34 1.94
C ALA A 43 -0.60 26.35 2.47
N THR A 44 -1.67 26.21 1.69
CA THR A 44 -2.63 25.11 1.79
C THR A 44 -2.36 24.13 0.66
N LEU A 45 -2.26 22.85 0.99
CA LEU A 45 -2.21 21.76 0.02
C LEU A 45 -3.64 21.27 -0.26
N HIS A 46 -4.05 21.22 -1.52
CA HIS A 46 -5.35 20.71 -1.93
C HIS A 46 -5.19 19.32 -2.58
N VAL A 47 -5.81 18.29 -1.97
CA VAL A 47 -5.70 16.90 -2.41
C VAL A 47 -7.06 16.36 -2.80
N GLY A 48 -7.22 15.94 -4.05
CA GLY A 48 -8.41 15.26 -4.54
C GLY A 48 -8.38 13.77 -4.18
N LEU A 49 -9.42 13.28 -3.48
CA LEU A 49 -9.60 11.89 -3.08
C LEU A 49 -10.92 11.32 -3.62
N VAL A 50 -10.92 10.03 -3.95
CA VAL A 50 -12.14 9.31 -4.39
C VAL A 50 -13.04 8.95 -3.20
N LEU A 51 -12.45 8.55 -2.07
CA LEU A 51 -13.17 7.95 -0.94
C LEU A 51 -13.31 8.93 0.22
N GLU A 52 -14.56 9.13 0.69
CA GLU A 52 -14.88 9.85 1.92
C GLU A 52 -15.17 8.87 3.07
N PRO A 53 -14.62 9.07 4.28
CA PRO A 53 -14.99 8.26 5.43
C PRO A 53 -16.42 8.55 5.90
N THR A 54 -17.11 7.53 6.39
CA THR A 54 -18.47 7.68 6.96
C THR A 54 -18.47 8.38 8.31
N ASN A 55 -17.41 8.20 9.08
CA ASN A 55 -17.08 8.85 10.35
C ASN A 55 -15.56 8.79 10.58
N LEU A 56 -15.02 9.41 11.66
CA LEU A 56 -13.58 9.47 11.92
C LEU A 56 -13.11 8.53 13.03
N ASP A 57 -13.97 7.65 13.53
CA ASP A 57 -13.61 6.66 14.55
C ASP A 57 -12.85 5.48 13.93
N ILE A 58 -11.54 5.66 13.74
CA ILE A 58 -10.64 4.66 13.17
C ILE A 58 -10.47 3.43 14.07
N ARG A 59 -10.86 3.49 15.34
CA ARG A 59 -10.82 2.34 16.25
C ARG A 59 -11.91 1.31 15.95
N HIS A 60 -13.07 1.77 15.49
CA HIS A 60 -14.25 0.92 15.30
C HIS A 60 -14.76 0.89 13.86
N THR A 61 -14.16 1.66 12.98
CA THR A 61 -14.51 1.72 11.55
C THR A 61 -13.31 1.40 10.71
N SER A 62 -13.40 0.38 9.87
CA SER A 62 -12.35 0.02 8.90
C SER A 62 -12.53 0.75 7.58
N GLY A 63 -11.45 0.84 6.84
CA GLY A 63 -11.46 1.20 5.44
C GLY A 63 -10.43 2.27 5.05
N ALA A 64 -9.95 2.15 3.82
CA ALA A 64 -8.94 3.01 3.22
C ALA A 64 -9.27 4.51 3.34
N ALA A 65 -10.55 4.88 3.26
CA ALA A 65 -10.99 6.27 3.40
C ALA A 65 -10.59 6.92 4.74
N LEU A 66 -10.53 6.13 5.81
CA LEU A 66 -10.08 6.60 7.14
C LEU A 66 -8.56 6.57 7.24
N GLU A 67 -7.97 5.44 6.89
CA GLU A 67 -6.54 5.19 7.08
C GLU A 67 -5.71 6.19 6.30
N GLN A 68 -6.09 6.47 5.03
CA GLN A 68 -5.34 7.37 4.15
C GLN A 68 -5.16 8.78 4.69
N ILE A 69 -6.09 9.29 5.51
CA ILE A 69 -6.03 10.66 6.02
C ILE A 69 -5.64 10.74 7.50
N LEU A 70 -5.91 9.70 8.31
CA LEU A 70 -5.75 9.79 9.77
C LEU A 70 -4.42 9.20 10.26
N ILE A 71 -3.92 8.10 9.67
CA ILE A 71 -2.67 7.47 10.11
C ILE A 71 -1.49 8.36 9.73
N ASP A 72 -0.58 8.58 10.66
CA ASP A 72 0.61 9.44 10.61
C ASP A 72 0.31 10.95 10.47
N ASN A 73 -0.91 11.34 10.13
CA ASN A 73 -1.29 12.75 10.04
C ASN A 73 -1.96 13.25 11.34
N ILE A 74 -2.86 12.45 11.91
CA ILE A 74 -3.62 12.76 13.13
C ILE A 74 -3.21 11.82 14.27
N TYR A 75 -3.23 10.51 14.02
CA TYR A 75 -2.89 9.48 14.98
C TYR A 75 -1.59 8.77 14.59
N GLU A 76 -0.76 8.50 15.58
CA GLU A 76 0.49 7.80 15.41
C GLU A 76 0.51 6.52 16.24
N GLY A 77 1.25 5.51 15.76
CA GLY A 77 1.57 4.29 16.48
C GLY A 77 2.97 4.32 17.09
N LEU A 78 3.36 3.27 17.81
CA LEU A 78 4.75 3.08 18.25
C LEU A 78 5.69 3.01 17.06
N VAL A 79 5.24 2.36 15.99
CA VAL A 79 5.96 2.17 14.73
C VAL A 79 5.07 2.62 13.57
N THR A 80 5.69 2.94 12.45
CA THR A 80 5.04 3.27 11.18
C THR A 80 5.73 2.54 10.02
N ARG A 81 5.37 2.85 8.78
CA ARG A 81 5.96 2.29 7.56
C ARG A 81 6.51 3.35 6.64
N THR A 82 7.65 3.06 6.04
CA THR A 82 8.22 3.83 4.94
C THR A 82 7.46 3.58 3.63
N GLN A 83 7.81 4.32 2.57
CA GLN A 83 7.28 4.09 1.22
C GLN A 83 7.71 2.73 0.63
N ASP A 84 8.82 2.16 1.09
CA ASP A 84 9.25 0.80 0.74
C ASP A 84 8.61 -0.29 1.61
N ASN A 85 7.55 0.08 2.35
CA ASN A 85 6.81 -0.80 3.26
C ASN A 85 7.66 -1.38 4.41
N GLU A 86 8.81 -0.77 4.71
CA GLU A 86 9.65 -1.12 5.86
C GLU A 86 9.11 -0.51 7.14
N ILE A 87 9.33 -1.20 8.26
CA ILE A 87 8.85 -0.76 9.59
C ILE A 87 9.91 0.11 10.25
N GLU A 88 9.53 1.30 10.67
CA GLU A 88 10.39 2.22 11.43
C GLU A 88 9.73 2.71 12.72
N GLY A 89 10.54 3.23 13.67
CA GLY A 89 10.02 3.84 14.88
C GLY A 89 9.25 5.14 14.59
N ARG A 90 8.17 5.39 15.36
CA ARG A 90 7.39 6.64 15.29
C ARG A 90 7.26 7.25 16.69
N LEU A 91 6.24 6.90 17.48
CA LEU A 91 6.19 7.29 18.90
C LEU A 91 7.28 6.60 19.73
N ALA A 92 7.77 5.44 19.28
CA ALA A 92 8.96 4.82 19.82
C ALA A 92 10.21 5.34 19.09
N SER A 93 11.22 5.78 19.86
CA SER A 93 12.54 6.14 19.35
C SER A 93 13.38 4.92 19.01
N ASP A 94 13.07 3.78 19.63
CA ASP A 94 13.76 2.50 19.45
C ASP A 94 12.87 1.35 19.89
N TYR A 95 13.09 0.17 19.33
CA TYR A 95 12.45 -1.06 19.78
C TYR A 95 13.37 -2.28 19.66
N GLU A 96 13.20 -3.21 20.54
CA GLU A 96 13.94 -4.47 20.58
C GLU A 96 12.97 -5.65 20.64
N VAL A 97 13.29 -6.72 19.89
CA VAL A 97 12.61 -8.01 19.98
C VAL A 97 13.54 -8.99 20.64
N SER A 98 13.08 -9.68 21.70
CA SER A 98 13.87 -10.70 22.38
C SER A 98 14.26 -11.85 21.43
N SER A 99 15.37 -12.51 21.71
CA SER A 99 15.90 -13.58 20.85
C SER A 99 14.98 -14.79 20.69
N ASP A 100 13.96 -14.93 21.53
CA ASP A 100 12.90 -15.95 21.42
C ASP A 100 11.65 -15.44 20.72
N GLY A 101 11.65 -14.17 20.25
CA GLY A 101 10.54 -13.54 19.54
C GLY A 101 9.29 -13.27 20.40
N LEU A 102 9.39 -13.42 21.73
CA LEU A 102 8.21 -13.34 22.60
C LEU A 102 8.00 -11.97 23.26
N THR A 103 9.06 -11.17 23.41
CA THR A 103 8.96 -9.88 24.08
C THR A 103 9.43 -8.75 23.18
N TYR A 104 8.55 -7.79 22.99
CA TYR A 104 8.82 -6.54 22.29
C TYR A 104 8.96 -5.43 23.32
N THR A 105 10.07 -4.72 23.32
CA THR A 105 10.35 -3.60 24.21
C THR A 105 10.49 -2.33 23.40
N PHE A 106 9.67 -1.33 23.67
CA PHE A 106 9.67 -0.04 23.00
C PHE A 106 10.10 1.06 23.94
N THR A 107 10.99 1.94 23.48
CA THR A 107 11.38 3.17 24.18
C THR A 107 10.69 4.35 23.53
N LEU A 108 9.87 5.10 24.26
CA LEU A 108 9.12 6.23 23.74
C LEU A 108 10.02 7.46 23.52
N ASN A 109 9.69 8.27 22.53
CA ASN A 109 10.29 9.58 22.33
C ASN A 109 9.94 10.52 23.50
N ASP A 110 10.88 11.39 23.85
CA ASP A 110 10.65 12.45 24.83
C ASP A 110 9.81 13.60 24.21
N GLY A 111 8.98 14.23 25.05
CA GLY A 111 8.28 15.46 24.67
C GLY A 111 7.04 15.25 23.80
N VAL A 112 6.61 14.01 23.54
CA VAL A 112 5.38 13.73 22.80
C VAL A 112 4.18 14.24 23.60
N VAL A 113 3.30 14.98 22.90
CA VAL A 113 2.05 15.51 23.46
C VAL A 113 0.86 15.21 22.56
N PHE A 114 -0.29 14.99 23.17
CA PHE A 114 -1.56 14.95 22.45
C PHE A 114 -1.98 16.34 21.98
N HIS A 115 -2.92 16.45 21.05
CA HIS A 115 -3.41 17.73 20.52
C HIS A 115 -4.02 18.63 21.58
N ASP A 116 -4.51 18.09 22.69
CA ASP A 116 -4.95 18.88 23.86
C ASP A 116 -3.81 19.37 24.77
N GLY A 117 -2.55 19.11 24.40
CA GLY A 117 -1.35 19.52 25.10
C GLY A 117 -0.96 18.63 26.30
N THR A 118 -1.66 17.51 26.52
CA THR A 118 -1.27 16.58 27.60
C THR A 118 -0.11 15.69 27.14
N PRO A 119 0.89 15.43 28.02
CA PRO A 119 2.00 14.53 27.67
C PRO A 119 1.53 13.11 27.45
N LEU A 120 2.09 12.45 26.41
CA LEU A 120 1.96 11.03 26.19
C LEU A 120 2.91 10.27 27.13
N THR A 121 2.43 9.16 27.67
CA THR A 121 3.20 8.24 28.51
C THR A 121 2.97 6.79 28.11
N SER A 122 3.81 5.89 28.60
CA SER A 122 3.64 4.44 28.44
C SER A 122 2.27 3.93 28.93
N ALA A 123 1.63 4.62 29.88
CA ALA A 123 0.28 4.26 30.34
C ALA A 123 -0.80 4.46 29.27
N ASP A 124 -0.64 5.45 28.38
CA ASP A 124 -1.56 5.69 27.27
C ASP A 124 -1.45 4.56 26.22
N VAL A 125 -0.22 4.12 25.96
CA VAL A 125 0.04 2.96 25.06
C VAL A 125 -0.57 1.69 25.65
N VAL A 126 -0.33 1.41 26.94
CA VAL A 126 -0.92 0.23 27.62
C VAL A 126 -2.44 0.29 27.55
N SER A 127 -3.05 1.44 27.82
CA SER A 127 -4.51 1.62 27.75
C SER A 127 -5.05 1.38 26.35
N SER A 128 -4.38 1.90 25.32
CA SER A 128 -4.78 1.73 23.91
C SER A 128 -4.74 0.26 23.50
N TYR A 129 -3.63 -0.42 23.76
CA TYR A 129 -3.41 -1.79 23.34
C TYR A 129 -4.20 -2.83 24.16
N GLU A 130 -4.42 -2.57 25.46
CA GLU A 130 -5.34 -3.38 26.27
C GLU A 130 -6.78 -3.27 25.75
N THR A 131 -7.17 -2.09 25.23
CA THR A 131 -8.48 -1.95 24.59
C THR A 131 -8.56 -2.78 23.30
N VAL A 132 -7.54 -2.73 22.43
CA VAL A 132 -7.48 -3.60 21.25
C VAL A 132 -7.57 -5.08 21.65
N ARG A 133 -6.80 -5.50 22.65
CA ARG A 133 -6.72 -6.89 23.09
C ARG A 133 -8.04 -7.42 23.66
N THR A 134 -8.82 -6.57 24.35
CA THR A 134 -9.99 -7.01 25.15
C THR A 134 -11.33 -6.70 24.53
N ASP A 135 -11.39 -5.79 23.55
CA ASP A 135 -12.65 -5.40 22.88
C ASP A 135 -12.65 -5.88 21.42
N ALA A 136 -13.46 -6.90 21.15
CA ALA A 136 -13.58 -7.49 19.81
C ALA A 136 -14.21 -6.56 18.76
N THR A 137 -14.73 -5.39 19.15
CA THR A 137 -15.24 -4.37 18.21
C THR A 137 -14.17 -3.39 17.74
N VAL A 138 -12.99 -3.43 18.33
CA VAL A 138 -11.85 -2.59 17.95
C VAL A 138 -11.09 -3.22 16.80
N GLN A 139 -10.73 -2.41 15.80
CA GLN A 139 -9.97 -2.83 14.63
C GLN A 139 -8.63 -3.46 15.04
N GLY A 140 -8.28 -4.57 14.41
CA GLY A 140 -7.05 -5.33 14.71
C GLY A 140 -7.09 -6.16 16.00
N ASN A 141 -8.25 -6.33 16.66
CA ASN A 141 -8.35 -7.20 17.84
C ASN A 141 -7.80 -8.61 17.59
N ALA A 142 -8.01 -9.17 16.40
CA ALA A 142 -7.51 -10.50 16.02
C ALA A 142 -5.96 -10.56 16.01
N ASP A 143 -5.28 -9.47 15.64
CA ASP A 143 -3.83 -9.39 15.61
C ASP A 143 -3.21 -9.47 17.02
N PHE A 144 -3.99 -9.11 18.04
CA PHE A 144 -3.60 -9.20 19.45
C PHE A 144 -3.93 -10.56 20.12
N ALA A 145 -4.42 -11.54 19.36
CA ALA A 145 -4.80 -12.86 19.92
C ALA A 145 -3.63 -13.59 20.61
N SER A 146 -2.39 -13.36 20.16
CA SER A 146 -1.18 -13.92 20.79
C SER A 146 -0.66 -13.10 21.97
N VAL A 147 -1.17 -11.88 22.22
CA VAL A 147 -0.68 -10.99 23.29
C VAL A 147 -1.14 -11.49 24.65
N THR A 148 -0.19 -11.79 25.53
CA THR A 148 -0.44 -12.29 26.90
C THR A 148 -0.30 -11.20 27.96
N ALA A 149 0.56 -10.20 27.73
CA ALA A 149 0.77 -9.09 28.66
C ALA A 149 1.21 -7.83 27.92
N ILE A 150 0.76 -6.66 28.41
CA ILE A 150 1.20 -5.34 28.01
C ILE A 150 1.53 -4.59 29.30
N THR A 151 2.78 -4.17 29.46
CA THR A 151 3.26 -3.56 30.71
C THR A 151 4.06 -2.29 30.45
N ALA A 152 4.05 -1.39 31.42
CA ALA A 152 4.84 -0.16 31.43
C ALA A 152 5.77 -0.17 32.66
N PRO A 153 7.02 -0.65 32.53
CA PRO A 153 7.98 -0.67 33.63
C PRO A 153 8.28 0.73 34.18
N ASP A 154 8.23 1.74 33.33
CA ASP A 154 8.45 3.14 33.61
C ASP A 154 7.66 4.01 32.61
N PRO A 155 7.62 5.37 32.76
CA PRO A 155 6.83 6.25 31.92
C PRO A 155 7.21 6.29 30.44
N THR A 156 8.40 5.81 30.07
CA THR A 156 8.93 5.85 28.70
C THR A 156 9.16 4.46 28.09
N THR A 157 8.90 3.39 28.83
CA THR A 157 9.11 2.03 28.34
C THR A 157 7.79 1.24 28.29
N VAL A 158 7.54 0.57 27.16
CA VAL A 158 6.42 -0.35 26.98
C VAL A 158 6.96 -1.73 26.63
N GLN A 159 6.44 -2.78 27.28
CA GLN A 159 6.75 -4.15 26.94
C GLN A 159 5.48 -4.92 26.58
N ILE A 160 5.54 -5.64 25.46
CA ILE A 160 4.45 -6.50 24.98
C ILE A 160 4.98 -7.94 24.93
N THR A 161 4.26 -8.86 25.56
CA THR A 161 4.63 -10.28 25.57
C THR A 161 3.62 -11.10 24.78
N LEU A 162 4.11 -11.95 23.89
CA LEU A 162 3.33 -12.88 23.10
C LEU A 162 3.38 -14.29 23.67
N SER A 163 2.38 -15.12 23.37
CA SER A 163 2.35 -16.56 23.68
C SER A 163 3.18 -17.41 22.72
N ALA A 164 3.43 -16.92 21.51
CA ALA A 164 4.26 -17.52 20.47
C ALA A 164 4.87 -16.40 19.61
N PRO A 165 6.05 -16.61 18.99
CA PRO A 165 6.62 -15.65 18.07
C PRO A 165 5.67 -15.39 16.89
N ASN A 166 5.61 -14.14 16.43
CA ASN A 166 4.78 -13.73 15.29
C ASN A 166 5.43 -12.58 14.53
N GLN A 167 6.03 -12.86 13.38
CA GLN A 167 6.69 -11.88 12.52
C GLN A 167 5.73 -10.79 11.98
N ASN A 168 4.44 -11.09 11.90
CA ASN A 168 3.45 -10.09 11.47
C ASN A 168 2.99 -9.16 12.61
N PHE A 169 3.36 -9.44 13.87
CA PHE A 169 2.88 -8.63 14.99
C PHE A 169 3.35 -7.18 14.93
N LEU A 170 4.64 -6.96 14.64
CA LEU A 170 5.18 -5.61 14.51
C LEU A 170 4.55 -4.85 13.33
N PHE A 171 4.28 -5.57 12.23
CA PHE A 171 3.56 -5.00 11.09
C PHE A 171 2.13 -4.59 11.45
N ALA A 172 1.40 -5.40 12.21
CA ALA A 172 0.05 -5.06 12.67
C ALA A 172 0.02 -3.78 13.51
N LEU A 173 1.09 -3.49 14.28
CA LEU A 173 1.23 -2.25 15.05
C LEU A 173 1.42 -1.00 14.17
N THR A 174 1.66 -1.13 12.88
CA THR A 174 1.72 0.02 11.94
C THR A 174 0.36 0.44 11.43
N GLY A 175 -0.68 -0.39 11.60
CA GLY A 175 -2.06 -0.13 11.19
C GLY A 175 -2.94 0.40 12.33
N PRO A 176 -4.29 0.38 12.17
CA PRO A 176 -5.24 0.87 13.17
C PRO A 176 -5.07 0.26 14.57
N ALA A 177 -4.64 -1.01 14.65
CA ALA A 177 -4.39 -1.72 15.92
C ALA A 177 -3.27 -1.10 16.76
N GLY A 178 -2.30 -0.49 16.10
CA GLY A 178 -1.12 0.10 16.77
C GLY A 178 -1.25 1.58 17.13
N LEU A 179 -2.35 2.24 16.77
CA LEU A 179 -2.53 3.66 17.06
C LEU A 179 -2.72 3.91 18.56
N VAL A 180 -2.09 4.98 19.04
CA VAL A 180 -2.12 5.34 20.46
C VAL A 180 -3.14 6.46 20.70
N PHE A 181 -3.99 6.25 21.70
CA PHE A 181 -5.04 7.18 22.13
C PHE A 181 -4.80 7.56 23.58
N LYS A 182 -5.16 8.79 23.93
CA LYS A 182 -5.07 9.27 25.31
C LYS A 182 -5.94 8.45 26.23
N SER A 183 -5.37 7.96 27.32
CA SER A 183 -6.10 7.20 28.34
C SER A 183 -7.18 8.05 29.02
N GLY A 184 -8.40 7.50 29.09
CA GLY A 184 -9.54 8.18 29.71
C GLY A 184 -10.07 9.37 28.90
N ASP A 185 -9.67 9.54 27.65
CA ASP A 185 -10.25 10.56 26.76
C ASP A 185 -11.72 10.26 26.48
N THR A 186 -12.52 11.32 26.41
CA THR A 186 -13.97 11.27 26.15
C THR A 186 -14.35 11.94 24.82
N THR A 187 -13.36 12.24 23.98
CA THR A 187 -13.56 12.80 22.64
C THR A 187 -14.46 11.88 21.81
N ASP A 188 -15.50 12.41 21.18
CA ASP A 188 -16.31 11.68 20.22
C ASP A 188 -15.52 11.49 18.91
N LEU A 189 -14.80 10.38 18.80
CA LEU A 189 -13.93 10.07 17.65
C LEU A 189 -14.69 10.00 16.32
N LYS A 190 -16.02 9.93 16.30
CA LYS A 190 -16.79 9.97 15.05
C LYS A 190 -16.74 11.33 14.36
N THR A 191 -16.50 12.40 15.11
CA THR A 191 -16.58 13.79 14.61
C THR A 191 -15.44 14.68 15.04
N ALA A 192 -14.60 14.22 15.97
CA ALA A 192 -13.48 14.95 16.53
C ALA A 192 -12.28 14.01 16.72
N GLU A 193 -11.13 14.57 17.08
CA GLU A 193 -9.89 13.84 17.30
C GLU A 193 -9.11 14.39 18.50
N ASN A 194 -8.17 13.60 19.03
CA ASN A 194 -7.16 14.00 19.99
C ASN A 194 -5.95 13.08 19.82
N GLY A 195 -5.27 13.24 18.69
CA GLY A 195 -4.08 12.46 18.34
C GLY A 195 -2.78 13.09 18.82
N THR A 196 -1.66 12.61 18.28
CA THR A 196 -0.31 13.13 18.54
C THR A 196 0.35 13.68 17.29
N GLY A 197 -0.32 13.58 16.14
CA GLY A 197 0.22 13.80 14.81
C GLY A 197 0.53 15.26 14.44
N PRO A 198 1.16 15.46 13.27
CA PRO A 198 1.57 16.77 12.77
C PRO A 198 0.42 17.69 12.34
N PHE A 199 -0.80 17.17 12.25
CA PHE A 199 -1.99 17.93 11.89
C PHE A 199 -3.14 17.72 12.88
N THR A 200 -4.05 18.70 12.94
CA THR A 200 -5.28 18.68 13.72
C THR A 200 -6.49 18.91 12.83
N LEU A 201 -7.63 18.28 13.15
CA LEU A 201 -8.90 18.49 12.44
C LEU A 201 -9.46 19.88 12.70
N THR A 202 -9.72 20.67 11.67
CA THR A 202 -10.37 21.98 11.81
C THR A 202 -11.80 22.00 11.33
N ARG A 203 -12.10 21.24 10.26
CA ARG A 203 -13.47 21.22 9.67
C ARG A 203 -13.69 19.98 8.86
N TRP A 204 -14.90 19.46 8.89
CA TRP A 204 -15.39 18.43 7.97
C TRP A 204 -16.75 18.82 7.41
N ASN A 205 -16.79 19.10 6.10
CA ASN A 205 -17.99 19.34 5.33
C ASN A 205 -18.34 18.05 4.58
N LYS A 206 -19.17 17.20 5.19
CA LYS A 206 -19.54 15.89 4.64
C LYS A 206 -20.04 16.01 3.19
N GLY A 207 -19.57 15.11 2.34
CA GLY A 207 -19.87 15.08 0.91
C GLY A 207 -19.05 16.08 0.08
N SER A 208 -18.06 16.77 0.68
CA SER A 208 -17.29 17.80 -0.01
C SER A 208 -15.82 17.79 0.43
N THR A 209 -15.51 18.29 1.64
CA THR A 209 -14.12 18.50 2.08
C THR A 209 -13.90 18.16 3.54
N ILE A 210 -12.68 17.74 3.86
CA ILE A 210 -12.14 17.72 5.23
C ILE A 210 -10.85 18.53 5.27
N THR A 211 -10.68 19.37 6.30
CA THR A 211 -9.54 20.29 6.43
C THR A 211 -8.77 20.02 7.71
N PHE A 212 -7.47 19.86 7.58
CA PHE A 212 -6.53 19.74 8.67
C PHE A 212 -5.64 20.99 8.73
N ALA A 213 -5.32 21.47 9.92
CA ALA A 213 -4.32 22.52 10.14
C ALA A 213 -3.05 21.90 10.71
N ARG A 214 -1.90 22.49 10.39
CA ARG A 214 -0.64 22.12 11.03
C ARG A 214 -0.74 22.25 12.55
N ASN A 215 -0.24 21.25 13.24
CA ASN A 215 -0.03 21.28 14.67
C ASN A 215 1.31 21.98 14.98
N ASP A 216 1.28 23.29 15.29
CA ASP A 216 2.49 24.05 15.62
C ASP A 216 3.13 23.62 16.96
N ALA A 217 2.44 22.79 17.76
CA ALA A 217 2.97 22.17 18.98
C ALA A 217 3.44 20.72 18.76
N TYR A 218 3.52 20.27 17.51
CA TYR A 218 3.95 18.92 17.19
C TYR A 218 5.34 18.63 17.78
N TRP A 219 5.50 17.45 18.33
CA TRP A 219 6.71 17.02 19.03
C TRP A 219 7.89 16.70 18.08
N GLY A 220 7.58 16.35 16.80
CA GLY A 220 8.57 16.07 15.76
C GLY A 220 8.82 17.28 14.86
N ASP A 221 9.33 17.02 13.65
CA ASP A 221 9.54 18.07 12.65
C ASP A 221 8.20 18.67 12.20
N PRO A 222 8.05 19.99 12.15
CA PRO A 222 6.79 20.62 11.75
C PRO A 222 6.45 20.28 10.29
N ALA A 223 5.17 20.05 10.00
CA ALA A 223 4.70 19.84 8.65
C ALA A 223 5.02 21.04 7.75
N GLY A 224 5.32 20.76 6.48
CA GLY A 224 5.79 21.74 5.50
C GLY A 224 4.72 22.72 4.99
N VAL A 225 3.42 22.46 5.30
CA VAL A 225 2.27 23.28 4.89
C VAL A 225 1.44 23.70 6.09
N ALA A 226 0.75 24.86 6.02
CA ALA A 226 -0.11 25.35 7.11
C ALA A 226 -1.43 24.57 7.19
N GLN A 227 -1.95 24.11 6.07
CA GLN A 227 -3.21 23.39 5.98
C GLN A 227 -3.15 22.31 4.90
N VAL A 228 -3.98 21.29 5.07
CA VAL A 228 -4.32 20.33 4.02
C VAL A 228 -5.84 20.32 3.90
N GLU A 229 -6.35 20.49 2.68
CA GLU A 229 -7.75 20.31 2.35
C GLU A 229 -7.90 19.09 1.43
N PHE A 230 -8.52 18.03 1.93
CA PHE A 230 -8.91 16.89 1.12
C PHE A 230 -10.29 17.15 0.54
N GLN A 231 -10.40 17.08 -0.80
CA GLN A 231 -11.64 17.23 -1.55
C GLN A 231 -12.12 15.86 -2.02
N TYR A 232 -13.35 15.51 -1.70
CA TYR A 232 -13.94 14.22 -2.08
C TYR A 232 -14.58 14.29 -3.45
N ILE A 233 -13.96 13.67 -4.44
CA ILE A 233 -14.34 13.69 -5.84
C ILE A 233 -14.47 12.24 -6.34
N PRO A 234 -15.63 11.57 -6.13
CA PRO A 234 -15.77 10.14 -6.44
C PRO A 234 -15.83 9.83 -7.95
N ASP A 235 -16.11 10.81 -8.80
CA ASP A 235 -16.13 10.66 -10.26
C ASP A 235 -14.74 11.00 -10.83
N PHE A 236 -14.10 10.07 -11.51
CA PHE A 236 -12.76 10.25 -12.07
C PHE A 236 -12.67 11.38 -13.10
N THR A 237 -13.72 11.56 -13.94
CA THR A 237 -13.76 12.66 -14.92
C THR A 237 -13.87 14.01 -14.20
N ALA A 238 -14.68 14.09 -13.14
CA ALA A 238 -14.77 15.30 -12.32
C ALA A 238 -13.45 15.60 -11.62
N GLY A 239 -12.73 14.57 -11.14
CA GLY A 239 -11.40 14.70 -10.54
C GLY A 239 -10.39 15.32 -11.51
N VAL A 240 -10.30 14.79 -12.73
CA VAL A 240 -9.43 15.34 -13.79
C VAL A 240 -9.81 16.79 -14.12
N ASN A 241 -11.10 17.10 -14.23
CA ASN A 241 -11.56 18.47 -14.49
C ASN A 241 -11.21 19.43 -13.33
N ALA A 242 -11.31 19.00 -12.07
CA ALA A 242 -10.92 19.79 -10.91
C ALA A 242 -9.41 20.07 -10.90
N ALA A 243 -8.59 19.07 -11.23
CA ALA A 243 -7.15 19.26 -11.39
C ALA A 243 -6.82 20.27 -12.48
N LEU A 244 -7.39 20.13 -13.68
CA LEU A 244 -7.19 21.05 -14.81
C LEU A 244 -7.72 22.45 -14.52
N ALA A 245 -8.71 22.60 -13.65
CA ALA A 245 -9.21 23.91 -13.19
C ALA A 245 -8.31 24.57 -12.13
N GLY A 246 -7.38 23.80 -11.53
CA GLY A 246 -6.53 24.25 -10.44
C GLY A 246 -7.22 24.23 -9.07
N ASP A 247 -8.31 23.46 -8.94
CA ASP A 247 -9.02 23.28 -7.67
C ASP A 247 -8.30 22.33 -6.71
N VAL A 248 -7.44 21.45 -7.26
CA VAL A 248 -6.57 20.53 -6.50
C VAL A 248 -5.13 20.60 -7.00
N ASP A 249 -4.17 20.49 -6.09
CA ASP A 249 -2.74 20.46 -6.35
C ASP A 249 -2.23 19.03 -6.57
N VAL A 250 -2.93 18.06 -5.98
CA VAL A 250 -2.69 16.63 -6.14
C VAL A 250 -4.02 15.92 -6.39
N LEU A 251 -4.06 15.05 -7.39
CA LEU A 251 -5.18 14.15 -7.63
C LEU A 251 -4.70 12.70 -7.49
N THR A 252 -5.18 12.00 -6.48
CA THR A 252 -4.87 10.57 -6.27
C THR A 252 -5.79 9.69 -7.12
N ALA A 253 -5.37 8.45 -7.39
CA ALA A 253 -6.15 7.43 -8.09
C ALA A 253 -6.70 7.91 -9.46
N VAL A 254 -5.83 8.47 -10.30
CA VAL A 254 -6.19 8.88 -11.66
C VAL A 254 -6.53 7.64 -12.50
N ASP A 255 -7.68 7.66 -13.19
CA ASP A 255 -8.04 6.61 -14.15
C ASP A 255 -7.03 6.61 -15.32
N PRO A 256 -6.39 5.46 -15.65
CA PRO A 256 -5.39 5.38 -16.72
C PRO A 256 -5.86 5.92 -18.07
N ASN A 257 -7.15 5.76 -18.40
CA ASN A 257 -7.71 6.27 -19.65
C ASN A 257 -7.87 7.81 -19.66
N LEU A 258 -7.85 8.44 -18.50
CA LEU A 258 -7.96 9.90 -18.36
C LEU A 258 -6.59 10.55 -18.11
N ALA A 259 -5.58 9.79 -17.72
CA ALA A 259 -4.23 10.25 -17.44
C ALA A 259 -3.60 11.11 -18.55
N PRO A 260 -3.75 10.77 -19.86
CA PRO A 260 -3.21 11.59 -20.94
C PRO A 260 -3.72 13.04 -20.95
N GLN A 261 -4.92 13.32 -20.41
CA GLN A 261 -5.45 14.69 -20.37
C GLN A 261 -4.65 15.58 -19.39
N LEU A 262 -4.13 14.99 -18.31
CA LEU A 262 -3.30 15.70 -17.35
C LEU A 262 -1.87 15.85 -17.85
N GLU A 263 -1.32 14.82 -18.50
CA GLU A 263 0.00 14.88 -19.15
C GLU A 263 0.05 15.98 -20.24
N ASP A 264 -0.94 15.99 -21.14
CA ASP A 264 -1.02 16.93 -22.25
C ASP A 264 -1.18 18.38 -21.78
N SER A 265 -1.72 18.61 -20.57
CA SER A 265 -1.84 19.95 -20.00
C SER A 265 -0.49 20.58 -19.68
N GLY A 266 0.49 19.77 -19.28
CA GLY A 266 1.81 20.21 -18.79
C GLY A 266 1.78 20.83 -17.38
N ASP A 267 0.62 20.84 -16.72
CA ASP A 267 0.43 21.38 -15.36
C ASP A 267 0.65 20.35 -14.25
N PHE A 268 0.80 19.07 -14.60
CA PHE A 268 0.98 17.97 -13.66
C PHE A 268 2.09 17.02 -14.11
N THR A 269 2.79 16.47 -13.12
CA THR A 269 3.62 15.28 -13.30
C THR A 269 2.79 14.08 -12.84
N LEU A 270 2.69 13.05 -13.68
CA LEU A 270 2.08 11.79 -13.27
C LEU A 270 3.16 10.89 -12.67
N THR A 271 2.89 10.37 -11.49
CA THR A 271 3.70 9.33 -10.85
C THR A 271 2.89 8.04 -10.79
N THR A 272 3.54 6.92 -11.09
CA THR A 272 2.96 5.59 -10.96
C THR A 272 3.57 4.94 -9.74
N GLY A 273 2.76 4.74 -8.70
CA GLY A 273 3.18 4.19 -7.43
C GLY A 273 2.85 2.72 -7.29
N ARG A 274 3.74 1.98 -6.63
CA ARG A 274 3.54 0.58 -6.28
C ARG A 274 2.46 0.43 -5.22
N THR A 275 1.80 -0.73 -5.21
CA THR A 275 0.82 -1.10 -4.18
C THR A 275 1.07 -2.52 -3.68
N THR A 276 0.37 -2.92 -2.65
CA THR A 276 0.29 -4.33 -2.22
C THR A 276 -0.88 -5.08 -2.86
N ASP A 277 -1.58 -4.46 -3.80
CA ASP A 277 -2.81 -4.96 -4.40
C ASP A 277 -2.53 -6.06 -5.44
N LYS A 278 -3.13 -7.20 -5.25
CA LYS A 278 -2.97 -8.37 -6.13
C LYS A 278 -4.27 -8.63 -6.89
N ALA A 279 -4.25 -8.42 -8.20
CA ALA A 279 -5.35 -8.78 -9.09
C ALA A 279 -5.38 -10.31 -9.25
N THR A 280 -6.16 -10.98 -8.41
CA THR A 280 -6.15 -12.43 -8.28
C THR A 280 -7.32 -13.08 -9.00
N LEU A 281 -7.02 -13.99 -9.94
CA LEU A 281 -7.95 -14.93 -10.49
C LEU A 281 -7.92 -16.21 -9.63
N ALA A 282 -8.87 -16.32 -8.72
CA ALA A 282 -9.02 -17.45 -7.84
C ALA A 282 -9.59 -18.66 -8.58
N PHE A 283 -8.98 -19.82 -8.37
CA PHE A 283 -9.48 -21.12 -8.76
C PHE A 283 -10.11 -21.80 -7.53
N ASN A 284 -11.26 -22.46 -7.69
CA ASN A 284 -11.78 -23.30 -6.64
C ASN A 284 -11.07 -24.66 -6.66
N ASN A 285 -9.96 -24.76 -5.91
CA ASN A 285 -9.09 -25.95 -5.94
C ASN A 285 -9.77 -27.25 -5.44
N LYS A 286 -10.94 -27.16 -4.81
CA LYS A 286 -11.71 -28.32 -4.34
C LYS A 286 -12.79 -28.77 -5.33
N LYS A 287 -13.06 -27.99 -6.40
CA LYS A 287 -14.16 -28.23 -7.34
C LYS A 287 -13.65 -28.80 -8.66
N ALA A 288 -14.15 -29.99 -9.07
CA ALA A 288 -13.83 -30.52 -10.39
C ALA A 288 -14.35 -29.59 -11.51
N PRO A 289 -13.58 -29.40 -12.62
CA PRO A 289 -12.30 -30.04 -12.91
C PRO A 289 -11.07 -29.25 -12.43
N LEU A 290 -11.27 -28.19 -11.64
CA LEU A 290 -10.19 -27.32 -11.13
C LEU A 290 -9.39 -27.97 -9.98
N ASP A 291 -9.83 -29.11 -9.46
CA ASP A 291 -9.06 -29.96 -8.56
C ASP A 291 -7.88 -30.68 -9.25
N ASP A 292 -7.89 -30.72 -10.59
CA ASP A 292 -6.76 -31.21 -11.39
C ASP A 292 -5.77 -30.08 -11.69
N VAL A 293 -4.53 -30.22 -11.20
CA VAL A 293 -3.46 -29.23 -11.40
C VAL A 293 -3.17 -28.94 -12.88
N ARG A 294 -3.33 -29.93 -13.76
CA ARG A 294 -3.11 -29.75 -15.20
C ARG A 294 -4.11 -28.77 -15.83
N VAL A 295 -5.35 -28.77 -15.32
CA VAL A 295 -6.38 -27.82 -15.76
C VAL A 295 -6.01 -26.40 -15.29
N ARG A 296 -5.60 -26.25 -14.03
CA ARG A 296 -5.18 -24.93 -13.50
C ARG A 296 -3.93 -24.41 -14.23
N GLU A 297 -2.93 -25.27 -14.48
CA GLU A 297 -1.76 -24.91 -15.27
C GLU A 297 -2.15 -24.45 -16.69
N ALA A 298 -3.06 -25.18 -17.33
CA ALA A 298 -3.53 -24.83 -18.66
C ALA A 298 -4.23 -23.46 -18.70
N LEU A 299 -5.05 -23.16 -17.70
CA LEU A 299 -5.72 -21.85 -17.61
C LEU A 299 -4.71 -20.71 -17.43
N ARG A 300 -3.69 -20.88 -16.58
CA ARG A 300 -2.63 -19.89 -16.41
C ARG A 300 -1.80 -19.67 -17.67
N LEU A 301 -1.42 -20.76 -18.37
CA LEU A 301 -0.70 -20.70 -19.65
C LEU A 301 -1.50 -20.03 -20.78
N ALA A 302 -2.83 -20.02 -20.67
CA ALA A 302 -3.72 -19.42 -21.66
C ALA A 302 -3.79 -17.90 -21.57
N ILE A 303 -3.41 -17.30 -20.44
CA ILE A 303 -3.56 -15.86 -20.17
C ILE A 303 -2.32 -15.09 -20.63
N ASP A 304 -2.53 -14.11 -21.49
CA ASP A 304 -1.51 -13.15 -21.91
C ASP A 304 -1.51 -11.96 -20.94
N HIS A 305 -0.65 -12.06 -19.91
CA HIS A 305 -0.57 -11.05 -18.83
C HIS A 305 -0.14 -9.69 -19.37
N GLU A 306 0.78 -9.61 -20.33
CA GLU A 306 1.21 -8.34 -20.94
C GLU A 306 0.03 -7.66 -21.64
N ALA A 307 -0.69 -8.39 -22.48
CA ALA A 307 -1.86 -7.86 -23.18
C ALA A 307 -3.00 -7.49 -22.23
N LEU A 308 -3.13 -8.19 -21.10
CA LEU A 308 -4.12 -7.87 -20.08
C LEU A 308 -3.76 -6.57 -19.35
N ILE A 309 -2.50 -6.39 -18.93
CA ILE A 309 -2.01 -5.17 -18.29
C ILE A 309 -2.16 -3.97 -19.23
N ASP A 310 -1.79 -4.13 -20.51
CA ASP A 310 -2.00 -3.09 -21.53
C ASP A 310 -3.47 -2.70 -21.68
N ALA A 311 -4.38 -3.67 -21.60
CA ALA A 311 -5.81 -3.41 -21.68
C ALA A 311 -6.39 -2.72 -20.42
N VAL A 312 -5.82 -3.00 -19.25
CA VAL A 312 -6.19 -2.36 -17.98
C VAL A 312 -5.60 -0.94 -17.90
N GLY A 313 -4.39 -0.75 -18.43
CA GLY A 313 -3.71 0.53 -18.53
C GLY A 313 -2.82 0.90 -17.33
N ALA A 314 -2.79 0.07 -16.28
CA ALA A 314 -1.89 0.23 -15.15
C ALA A 314 -1.66 -1.13 -14.46
N GLY A 315 -0.48 -1.33 -13.89
CA GLY A 315 -0.09 -2.55 -13.19
C GLY A 315 1.20 -3.14 -13.71
N THR A 316 1.81 -3.99 -12.91
CA THR A 316 3.02 -4.76 -13.25
C THR A 316 2.72 -6.25 -13.21
N ALA A 317 3.46 -7.05 -14.00
CA ALA A 317 3.28 -8.50 -14.01
C ALA A 317 3.56 -9.10 -12.63
N LEU A 318 2.69 -10.01 -12.21
CA LEU A 318 2.82 -10.73 -10.94
C LEU A 318 2.55 -12.21 -11.19
N TYR A 319 3.50 -13.07 -10.85
CA TYR A 319 3.44 -14.50 -11.13
C TYR A 319 3.29 -15.36 -9.87
N GLY A 320 3.10 -14.72 -8.71
CA GLY A 320 2.98 -15.38 -7.43
C GLY A 320 2.16 -14.58 -6.40
N PRO A 321 1.93 -15.16 -5.21
CA PRO A 321 1.01 -14.60 -4.20
C PRO A 321 1.54 -13.40 -3.42
N ILE A 322 2.84 -13.09 -3.52
CA ILE A 322 3.48 -12.04 -2.73
C ILE A 322 3.89 -10.91 -3.69
N PRO A 323 3.39 -9.68 -3.51
CA PRO A 323 3.78 -8.50 -4.29
C PRO A 323 5.14 -7.95 -3.86
N GLU A 324 5.76 -7.11 -4.71
CA GLU A 324 7.12 -6.58 -4.50
C GLU A 324 7.33 -5.89 -3.14
N LEU A 325 6.31 -5.20 -2.64
CA LEU A 325 6.37 -4.48 -1.37
C LEU A 325 6.23 -5.37 -0.12
N ASP A 326 5.93 -6.66 -0.27
CA ASP A 326 5.77 -7.57 0.85
C ASP A 326 6.98 -8.51 1.02
N PRO A 327 7.36 -8.87 2.26
CA PRO A 327 8.44 -9.81 2.51
C PRO A 327 8.22 -11.16 1.85
N GLY A 328 9.26 -11.71 1.24
CA GLY A 328 9.20 -13.00 0.54
C GLY A 328 8.81 -12.88 -0.93
N TYR A 329 8.75 -11.66 -1.49
CA TYR A 329 8.61 -11.48 -2.92
C TYR A 329 9.77 -12.16 -3.68
N GLU A 330 9.42 -12.85 -4.74
CA GLU A 330 10.34 -13.42 -5.73
C GLU A 330 9.73 -13.24 -7.11
N ASP A 331 10.55 -12.90 -8.11
CA ASP A 331 10.11 -12.95 -9.52
C ASP A 331 9.93 -14.41 -9.93
N LEU A 332 8.67 -14.83 -10.07
CA LEU A 332 8.27 -16.19 -10.43
C LEU A 332 7.91 -16.30 -11.91
N SER A 333 8.40 -15.41 -12.78
CA SER A 333 8.20 -15.44 -14.23
C SER A 333 8.77 -16.71 -14.90
N ASP A 334 9.66 -17.42 -14.20
CA ASP A 334 10.18 -18.72 -14.63
C ASP A 334 9.19 -19.88 -14.44
N VAL A 335 8.19 -19.73 -13.56
CA VAL A 335 7.19 -20.77 -13.26
C VAL A 335 6.12 -20.86 -14.34
N ILE A 336 5.67 -19.73 -14.87
CA ILE A 336 4.58 -19.67 -15.83
C ILE A 336 4.86 -18.64 -16.93
N SER A 337 4.52 -18.96 -18.15
CA SER A 337 4.61 -18.05 -19.30
C SER A 337 3.47 -18.31 -20.26
N TYR A 338 3.04 -17.31 -21.02
CA TYR A 338 1.98 -17.46 -22.00
C TYR A 338 2.34 -18.53 -23.06
N ASP A 339 1.63 -19.66 -23.07
CA ASP A 339 1.78 -20.76 -24.03
C ASP A 339 0.44 -21.46 -24.27
N PRO A 340 -0.40 -20.90 -25.16
CA PRO A 340 -1.72 -21.48 -25.47
C PRO A 340 -1.65 -22.85 -26.11
N GLU A 341 -0.55 -23.23 -26.77
CA GLU A 341 -0.42 -24.56 -27.37
C GLU A 341 -0.14 -25.63 -26.31
N LYS A 342 0.70 -25.29 -25.27
CA LYS A 342 0.88 -26.16 -24.11
C LYS A 342 -0.42 -26.26 -23.32
N ALA A 343 -1.17 -25.17 -23.17
CA ALA A 343 -2.47 -25.13 -22.49
C ALA A 343 -3.46 -26.13 -23.15
N LYS A 344 -3.63 -26.10 -24.48
CA LYS A 344 -4.48 -27.06 -25.22
C LYS A 344 -4.08 -28.50 -24.96
N LYS A 345 -2.77 -28.77 -24.97
CA LYS A 345 -2.26 -30.12 -24.74
C LYS A 345 -2.61 -30.62 -23.35
N LEU A 346 -2.44 -29.78 -22.29
CA LEU A 346 -2.77 -30.15 -20.93
C LEU A 346 -4.28 -30.37 -20.73
N LEU A 347 -5.14 -29.54 -21.36
CA LEU A 347 -6.58 -29.73 -21.34
C LEU A 347 -6.97 -31.07 -22.03
N ALA A 348 -6.36 -31.41 -23.15
CA ALA A 348 -6.58 -32.70 -23.79
C ALA A 348 -6.11 -33.88 -22.93
N GLU A 349 -4.95 -33.78 -22.26
CA GLU A 349 -4.45 -34.80 -21.33
C GLU A 349 -5.34 -34.95 -20.09
N ALA A 350 -6.05 -33.87 -19.69
CA ALA A 350 -7.06 -33.89 -18.63
C ALA A 350 -8.45 -34.26 -19.12
N SER A 351 -8.65 -34.48 -20.44
CA SER A 351 -9.95 -34.74 -21.10
C SER A 351 -10.95 -33.58 -20.89
N GLN A 352 -10.45 -32.36 -21.05
CA GLN A 352 -11.19 -31.10 -20.84
C GLN A 352 -11.10 -30.15 -22.04
N GLU A 353 -11.14 -30.70 -23.29
CA GLU A 353 -10.97 -29.92 -24.54
C GLU A 353 -12.12 -28.94 -24.81
N ASP A 354 -13.33 -29.20 -24.27
CA ASP A 354 -14.54 -28.40 -24.43
C ASP A 354 -15.01 -27.89 -23.03
N LEU A 355 -14.06 -27.41 -22.21
CA LEU A 355 -14.32 -26.98 -20.86
C LEU A 355 -15.22 -25.73 -20.82
N GLU A 356 -16.26 -25.76 -19.99
CA GLU A 356 -17.12 -24.61 -19.68
C GLU A 356 -16.92 -24.21 -18.21
N LEU A 357 -16.63 -22.92 -17.97
CA LEU A 357 -16.40 -22.36 -16.62
C LEU A 357 -17.18 -21.05 -16.43
N THR A 358 -17.54 -20.77 -15.19
CA THR A 358 -18.16 -19.51 -14.79
C THR A 358 -17.18 -18.67 -13.99
N LEU A 359 -16.97 -17.40 -14.40
CA LEU A 359 -16.24 -16.38 -13.68
C LEU A 359 -17.24 -15.54 -12.87
N THR A 360 -17.25 -15.68 -11.56
CA THR A 360 -18.09 -14.86 -10.64
C THR A 360 -17.28 -13.68 -10.12
N ILE A 361 -17.75 -12.45 -10.39
CA ILE A 361 -17.07 -11.20 -10.02
C ILE A 361 -18.00 -10.19 -9.39
N PRO A 362 -17.53 -9.34 -8.47
CA PRO A 362 -18.25 -8.12 -8.06
C PRO A 362 -18.48 -7.17 -9.24
N SER A 363 -19.69 -6.61 -9.32
CA SER A 363 -20.14 -5.80 -10.48
C SER A 363 -19.32 -4.54 -10.72
N PHE A 364 -18.68 -3.99 -9.70
CA PHE A 364 -17.87 -2.77 -9.78
C PHE A 364 -16.51 -2.94 -10.47
N TYR A 365 -16.00 -4.17 -10.68
CA TYR A 365 -14.73 -4.39 -11.41
C TYR A 365 -14.85 -4.19 -12.93
N GLY A 366 -16.05 -3.92 -13.44
CA GLY A 366 -16.26 -3.63 -14.85
C GLY A 366 -16.06 -4.85 -15.75
N THR A 367 -15.68 -4.60 -17.02
CA THR A 367 -15.69 -5.64 -18.05
C THR A 367 -14.35 -5.86 -18.76
N THR A 368 -13.29 -5.10 -18.43
CA THR A 368 -12.01 -5.19 -19.16
C THR A 368 -11.34 -6.53 -18.91
N VAL A 369 -11.06 -6.89 -17.65
CA VAL A 369 -10.45 -8.18 -17.29
C VAL A 369 -11.30 -9.35 -17.78
N PRO A 370 -12.63 -9.42 -17.55
CA PRO A 370 -13.46 -10.49 -18.08
C PRO A 370 -13.38 -10.65 -19.60
N LYS A 371 -13.34 -9.57 -20.37
CA LYS A 371 -13.26 -9.65 -21.85
C LYS A 371 -11.94 -10.23 -22.32
N VAL A 372 -10.82 -9.88 -21.69
CA VAL A 372 -9.52 -10.45 -22.03
C VAL A 372 -9.51 -11.93 -21.69
N LEU A 373 -9.95 -12.33 -20.49
CA LEU A 373 -10.02 -13.73 -20.08
C LEU A 373 -10.91 -14.57 -21.02
N ILE A 374 -12.09 -14.06 -21.43
CA ILE A 374 -12.94 -14.74 -22.42
C ILE A 374 -12.20 -14.95 -23.73
N SER A 375 -11.50 -13.91 -24.21
CA SER A 375 -10.73 -13.99 -25.46
C SER A 375 -9.62 -15.02 -25.38
N ASP A 376 -8.87 -15.04 -24.30
CA ASP A 376 -7.70 -15.90 -24.12
C ASP A 376 -8.12 -17.36 -23.91
N PHE A 377 -9.09 -17.63 -23.07
CA PHE A 377 -9.61 -18.98 -22.82
C PHE A 377 -10.23 -19.58 -24.07
N LYS A 378 -10.91 -18.77 -24.89
CA LYS A 378 -11.42 -19.23 -26.18
C LYS A 378 -10.33 -19.73 -27.13
N LYS A 379 -9.13 -19.16 -27.10
CA LYS A 379 -7.99 -19.60 -27.94
C LYS A 379 -7.59 -21.03 -27.63
N VAL A 380 -7.86 -21.53 -26.42
CA VAL A 380 -7.51 -22.87 -25.95
C VAL A 380 -8.70 -23.83 -25.86
N GLY A 381 -9.89 -23.43 -26.33
CA GLY A 381 -11.09 -24.27 -26.34
C GLY A 381 -11.94 -24.18 -25.09
N VAL A 382 -11.64 -23.26 -24.14
CA VAL A 382 -12.41 -23.05 -22.92
C VAL A 382 -13.47 -21.98 -23.17
N THR A 383 -14.72 -22.26 -22.79
CA THR A 383 -15.83 -21.30 -22.77
C THR A 383 -15.94 -20.69 -21.39
N LEU A 384 -15.83 -19.37 -21.29
CA LEU A 384 -15.97 -18.63 -20.03
C LEU A 384 -17.26 -17.82 -20.03
N GLU A 385 -18.17 -18.12 -19.11
CA GLU A 385 -19.35 -17.31 -18.80
C GLU A 385 -19.05 -16.36 -17.63
N VAL A 386 -19.56 -15.13 -17.69
CA VAL A 386 -19.34 -14.13 -16.64
C VAL A 386 -20.61 -13.93 -15.84
N ASN A 387 -20.53 -14.17 -14.54
CA ASN A 387 -21.57 -13.91 -13.56
C ASN A 387 -21.18 -12.67 -12.72
N SER A 388 -21.67 -11.50 -13.12
CA SER A 388 -21.42 -10.24 -12.39
C SER A 388 -22.51 -10.03 -11.34
N VAL A 389 -22.09 -9.97 -10.06
CA VAL A 389 -23.00 -9.91 -8.92
C VAL A 389 -22.70 -8.71 -8.01
N GLU A 390 -23.66 -8.32 -7.18
CA GLU A 390 -23.41 -7.32 -6.13
C GLU A 390 -22.44 -7.87 -5.07
N PHE A 391 -21.61 -7.01 -4.47
CA PHE A 391 -20.57 -7.44 -3.53
C PHE A 391 -21.08 -8.28 -2.35
N PRO A 392 -22.24 -7.97 -1.71
CA PRO A 392 -22.78 -8.84 -0.66
C PRO A 392 -23.11 -10.25 -1.16
N THR A 393 -23.60 -10.40 -2.39
CA THR A 393 -23.86 -11.72 -3.02
C THR A 393 -22.53 -12.45 -3.27
N TRP A 394 -21.50 -11.76 -3.74
CA TRP A 394 -20.17 -12.34 -3.90
C TRP A 394 -19.62 -12.86 -2.56
N LEU A 395 -19.75 -12.06 -1.48
CA LEU A 395 -19.33 -12.48 -0.14
C LEU A 395 -20.06 -13.73 0.35
N GLU A 396 -21.35 -13.86 0.03
CA GLU A 396 -22.13 -15.03 0.39
C GLU A 396 -21.77 -16.26 -0.46
N ASP A 397 -21.83 -16.13 -1.79
CA ASP A 397 -21.70 -17.26 -2.70
C ASP A 397 -20.23 -17.72 -2.82
N VAL A 398 -19.31 -16.78 -3.08
CA VAL A 398 -17.90 -17.11 -3.35
C VAL A 398 -17.09 -17.25 -2.06
N TYR A 399 -17.09 -16.21 -1.24
CA TYR A 399 -16.22 -16.15 -0.06
C TYR A 399 -16.67 -17.09 1.07
N THR A 400 -17.99 -17.16 1.33
CA THR A 400 -18.53 -17.94 2.46
C THR A 400 -18.91 -19.35 2.07
N ASN A 401 -19.66 -19.51 0.94
CA ASN A 401 -20.20 -20.80 0.54
C ASN A 401 -19.28 -21.58 -0.40
N HIS A 402 -18.24 -20.94 -0.96
CA HIS A 402 -17.32 -21.50 -1.96
C HIS A 402 -18.05 -22.05 -3.20
N ASP A 403 -19.19 -21.46 -3.56
CA ASP A 403 -19.97 -21.87 -4.74
C ASP A 403 -19.60 -21.06 -5.98
N TYR A 404 -18.48 -21.40 -6.56
CA TYR A 404 -17.94 -20.77 -7.77
C TYR A 404 -16.97 -21.72 -8.50
N ASP A 405 -16.65 -21.43 -9.76
CA ASP A 405 -15.54 -22.05 -10.49
C ASP A 405 -14.30 -21.14 -10.43
N LEU A 406 -14.40 -19.98 -11.07
CA LEU A 406 -13.40 -18.92 -11.06
C LEU A 406 -13.96 -17.66 -10.43
N SER A 407 -13.10 -16.88 -9.76
CA SER A 407 -13.46 -15.56 -9.27
C SER A 407 -12.30 -14.59 -9.46
N PHE A 408 -12.63 -13.35 -9.81
CA PHE A 408 -11.64 -12.26 -9.90
C PHE A 408 -11.95 -11.18 -8.89
N VAL A 409 -10.96 -10.86 -8.05
CA VAL A 409 -10.98 -9.73 -7.11
C VAL A 409 -9.56 -9.18 -6.91
N LEU A 410 -9.47 -7.90 -6.52
CA LEU A 410 -8.25 -7.30 -5.99
C LEU A 410 -8.12 -7.66 -4.50
N HIS A 411 -7.06 -8.38 -4.14
CA HIS A 411 -6.65 -8.60 -2.76
C HIS A 411 -5.75 -7.44 -2.35
N VAL A 412 -6.30 -6.53 -1.55
CA VAL A 412 -5.63 -5.27 -1.18
C VAL A 412 -4.87 -5.35 0.15
N GLU A 413 -5.12 -6.40 0.93
CA GLU A 413 -4.46 -6.60 2.23
C GLU A 413 -2.99 -6.97 2.01
N PRO A 414 -2.03 -6.24 2.63
CA PRO A 414 -0.63 -6.63 2.63
C PRO A 414 -0.42 -7.86 3.53
N ARG A 415 0.64 -8.60 3.24
CA ARG A 415 1.05 -9.80 4.01
C ARG A 415 -0.04 -10.85 4.19
N ASP A 416 -0.96 -10.95 3.23
CA ASP A 416 -2.09 -11.89 3.27
C ASP A 416 -1.76 -13.30 2.77
N PHE A 417 -0.47 -13.63 2.60
CA PHE A 417 -0.01 -14.96 2.16
C PHE A 417 -0.62 -16.11 2.98
N GLY A 418 -0.96 -15.86 4.25
CA GLY A 418 -1.64 -16.82 5.13
C GLY A 418 -2.94 -17.39 4.55
N ASN A 419 -3.56 -16.72 3.60
CA ASN A 419 -4.73 -17.20 2.87
C ASN A 419 -4.44 -18.49 2.08
N PHE A 420 -3.22 -18.67 1.57
CA PHE A 420 -2.76 -19.89 0.89
C PHE A 420 -2.29 -20.99 1.86
N ALA A 421 -2.01 -20.64 3.11
CA ALA A 421 -1.71 -21.61 4.16
C ALA A 421 -2.96 -22.04 4.95
N ASN A 422 -4.13 -21.49 4.64
CA ASN A 422 -5.41 -21.83 5.25
C ASN A 422 -6.28 -22.65 4.28
N PRO A 423 -6.43 -23.98 4.48
CA PRO A 423 -7.21 -24.84 3.59
C PRO A 423 -8.73 -24.55 3.61
N ASP A 424 -9.20 -23.77 4.60
CA ASP A 424 -10.60 -23.35 4.71
C ASP A 424 -10.85 -21.97 4.07
N TYR A 425 -9.80 -21.30 3.55
CA TYR A 425 -10.00 -20.08 2.78
C TYR A 425 -10.68 -20.39 1.44
N TYR A 426 -11.38 -19.42 0.87
CA TYR A 426 -12.25 -19.69 -0.29
C TYR A 426 -11.53 -20.27 -1.51
N PHE A 427 -10.21 -20.14 -1.65
CA PHE A 427 -9.43 -20.81 -2.71
C PHE A 427 -9.48 -22.35 -2.60
N GLY A 428 -9.71 -22.89 -1.39
CA GLY A 428 -9.71 -24.32 -1.13
C GLY A 428 -8.38 -25.02 -1.38
N TYR A 429 -7.28 -24.25 -1.46
CA TYR A 429 -5.94 -24.79 -1.64
C TYR A 429 -5.45 -25.44 -0.34
N ASP A 430 -4.92 -26.66 -0.44
CA ASP A 430 -4.48 -27.46 0.71
C ASP A 430 -3.14 -28.14 0.42
N ASN A 431 -2.05 -27.56 0.95
CA ASN A 431 -0.70 -28.09 0.85
C ASN A 431 0.02 -28.02 2.20
N ALA A 432 0.30 -29.18 2.78
CA ALA A 432 0.90 -29.29 4.11
C ALA A 432 2.32 -28.69 4.19
N GLU A 433 3.10 -28.68 3.09
CA GLU A 433 4.43 -28.09 3.05
C GLU A 433 4.33 -26.55 3.11
N VAL A 434 3.40 -25.96 2.38
CA VAL A 434 3.12 -24.50 2.42
C VAL A 434 2.69 -24.09 3.83
N GLN A 435 1.79 -24.84 4.46
CA GLN A 435 1.34 -24.59 5.85
C GLN A 435 2.48 -24.67 6.85
N ASP A 436 3.38 -25.64 6.71
CA ASP A 436 4.56 -25.79 7.57
C ASP A 436 5.57 -24.66 7.37
N LEU A 437 5.86 -24.29 6.11
CA LEU A 437 6.75 -23.16 5.77
C LEU A 437 6.19 -21.84 6.30
N TYR A 438 4.90 -21.56 6.12
CA TYR A 438 4.26 -20.36 6.65
C TYR A 438 4.31 -20.30 8.18
N THR A 439 4.02 -21.43 8.85
CA THR A 439 4.12 -21.51 10.31
C THR A 439 5.54 -21.23 10.80
N LYS A 440 6.55 -21.76 10.11
CA LYS A 440 7.96 -21.49 10.42
C LYS A 440 8.34 -20.04 10.14
N ALA A 441 7.86 -19.46 9.04
CA ALA A 441 8.10 -18.06 8.72
C ALA A 441 7.56 -17.12 9.79
N LEU A 442 6.33 -17.34 10.27
CA LEU A 442 5.75 -16.56 11.37
C LEU A 442 6.52 -16.71 12.68
N ALA A 443 7.09 -17.88 12.93
CA ALA A 443 7.85 -18.17 14.16
C ALA A 443 9.33 -17.77 14.09
N GLU A 444 9.85 -17.45 12.90
CA GLU A 444 11.25 -17.01 12.72
C GLU A 444 11.42 -15.57 13.23
N VAL A 445 12.46 -15.33 14.02
CA VAL A 445 12.76 -14.02 14.61
C VAL A 445 13.56 -13.13 13.64
N ASP A 446 14.40 -13.78 12.82
CA ASP A 446 15.21 -13.10 11.80
C ASP A 446 14.30 -12.78 10.58
N PRO A 447 14.07 -11.49 10.25
CA PRO A 447 13.15 -11.13 9.17
C PRO A 447 13.60 -11.62 7.79
N ASP A 448 14.93 -11.69 7.53
CA ASP A 448 15.44 -12.17 6.24
C ASP A 448 15.15 -13.66 6.06
N LYS A 449 15.34 -14.46 7.12
CA LYS A 449 15.02 -15.89 7.07
C LYS A 449 13.52 -16.15 7.02
N SER A 450 12.72 -15.31 7.68
CA SER A 450 11.26 -15.36 7.54
C SER A 450 10.83 -15.10 6.09
N ALA A 451 11.41 -14.07 5.45
CA ALA A 451 11.17 -13.76 4.04
C ALA A 451 11.61 -14.91 3.12
N ASP A 452 12.75 -15.54 3.36
CA ASP A 452 13.21 -16.74 2.62
C ASP A 452 12.23 -17.92 2.71
N LEU A 453 11.62 -18.13 3.88
CA LEU A 453 10.61 -19.18 4.08
C LEU A 453 9.30 -18.85 3.36
N LEU A 454 8.90 -17.58 3.38
CA LEU A 454 7.73 -17.10 2.61
C LEU A 454 7.94 -17.23 1.11
N ALA A 455 9.14 -16.88 0.60
CA ALA A 455 9.48 -17.03 -0.82
C ALA A 455 9.42 -18.51 -1.25
N GLN A 456 9.96 -19.43 -0.46
CA GLN A 456 9.85 -20.87 -0.73
C GLN A 456 8.40 -21.33 -0.78
N ALA A 457 7.57 -20.89 0.18
CA ALA A 457 6.15 -21.23 0.21
C ALA A 457 5.40 -20.63 -0.99
N ALA A 458 5.69 -19.38 -1.35
CA ALA A 458 5.09 -18.69 -2.50
C ALA A 458 5.42 -19.37 -3.83
N ARG A 459 6.64 -19.85 -4.01
CA ARG A 459 7.05 -20.62 -5.19
C ARG A 459 6.23 -21.91 -5.30
N ILE A 460 6.07 -22.66 -4.21
CA ILE A 460 5.24 -23.89 -4.23
C ILE A 460 3.79 -23.56 -4.61
N VAL A 461 3.21 -22.51 -4.04
CA VAL A 461 1.83 -22.08 -4.36
C VAL A 461 1.69 -21.72 -5.84
N SER A 462 2.71 -21.05 -6.42
CA SER A 462 2.72 -20.72 -7.85
C SER A 462 2.91 -21.96 -8.73
N GLU A 463 3.82 -22.90 -8.36
CA GLU A 463 4.06 -24.17 -9.08
C GLU A 463 2.86 -25.12 -9.01
N ASP A 464 2.09 -25.10 -7.92
CA ASP A 464 0.83 -25.82 -7.77
C ASP A 464 -0.34 -25.16 -8.52
N HIS A 465 -0.10 -24.00 -9.14
CA HIS A 465 -1.11 -23.22 -9.85
C HIS A 465 -2.39 -22.99 -9.03
N ALA A 466 -2.23 -22.64 -7.74
CA ALA A 466 -3.34 -22.50 -6.82
C ALA A 466 -4.30 -21.36 -7.16
N ALA A 467 -3.78 -20.32 -7.81
CA ALA A 467 -4.49 -19.18 -8.37
C ALA A 467 -3.67 -18.61 -9.53
N ASP A 468 -4.17 -17.58 -10.21
CA ASP A 468 -3.36 -16.74 -11.07
C ASP A 468 -3.36 -15.30 -10.56
N TRP A 469 -2.18 -14.68 -10.53
CA TRP A 469 -1.98 -13.28 -10.17
C TRP A 469 -1.80 -12.48 -11.46
N LEU A 470 -2.91 -11.95 -11.96
CA LEU A 470 -2.99 -11.32 -13.27
C LEU A 470 -2.08 -10.10 -13.40
N TYR A 471 -1.97 -9.32 -12.33
CA TYR A 471 -1.05 -8.20 -12.18
C TYR A 471 -0.98 -7.73 -10.71
N ASN A 472 0.11 -7.05 -10.35
CA ASN A 472 0.17 -6.20 -9.17
C ASN A 472 -0.44 -4.84 -9.54
N GLY A 473 -1.37 -4.35 -8.73
CA GLY A 473 -1.99 -3.05 -8.96
C GLY A 473 -1.00 -1.91 -8.79
N GLU A 474 -1.16 -0.87 -9.57
CA GLU A 474 -0.46 0.40 -9.44
C GLU A 474 -1.45 1.54 -9.28
N THR A 475 -1.02 2.63 -8.64
CA THR A 475 -1.81 3.86 -8.56
C THR A 475 -1.17 4.97 -9.36
N ILE A 476 -1.96 5.68 -10.15
CA ILE A 476 -1.50 6.90 -10.85
C ILE A 476 -1.91 8.10 -10.01
N THR A 477 -0.93 8.93 -9.66
CA THR A 477 -1.15 10.18 -8.94
C THR A 477 -0.66 11.35 -9.79
N ALA A 478 -1.49 12.36 -9.96
CA ALA A 478 -1.11 13.61 -10.62
C ALA A 478 -0.69 14.64 -9.58
N VAL A 479 0.53 15.14 -9.69
CA VAL A 479 1.15 16.07 -8.74
C VAL A 479 1.52 17.36 -9.46
N SER A 480 1.02 18.50 -8.97
CA SER A 480 1.38 19.82 -9.49
C SER A 480 2.86 20.10 -9.23
N PRO A 481 3.60 20.77 -10.14
CA PRO A 481 5.01 21.12 -9.97
C PRO A 481 5.33 21.97 -8.73
N ILE A 482 4.33 22.62 -8.13
CA ILE A 482 4.49 23.37 -6.88
C ILE A 482 4.58 22.46 -5.65
N VAL A 483 4.16 21.21 -5.74
CA VAL A 483 4.16 20.24 -4.64
C VAL A 483 5.43 19.38 -4.70
N SER A 484 6.06 19.17 -3.57
CA SER A 484 7.23 18.29 -3.44
C SER A 484 7.04 17.36 -2.24
N GLY A 485 7.56 16.13 -2.36
CA GLY A 485 7.56 15.13 -1.28
C GLY A 485 6.21 14.45 -1.05
N PHE A 486 5.25 14.55 -2.00
CA PHE A 486 4.02 13.77 -1.90
C PHE A 486 4.34 12.28 -2.08
N PRO A 487 3.73 11.38 -1.28
CA PRO A 487 3.96 9.94 -1.39
C PRO A 487 3.67 9.40 -2.79
N GLU A 488 4.60 8.63 -3.36
CA GLU A 488 4.44 8.00 -4.68
C GLU A 488 3.74 6.65 -4.54
N ASP A 489 4.19 5.81 -3.62
CA ASP A 489 3.65 4.48 -3.39
C ASP A 489 2.42 4.51 -2.47
N SER A 490 1.41 3.72 -2.81
CA SER A 490 0.20 3.56 -2.01
C SER A 490 0.28 2.30 -1.13
N ILE A 491 0.91 2.44 0.03
CA ILE A 491 1.02 1.37 1.01
C ILE A 491 -0.20 1.38 1.96
N ASN A 492 -1.19 0.55 1.69
CA ASN A 492 -2.48 0.52 2.40
C ASN A 492 -3.21 1.85 2.42
N SER A 493 -3.26 2.53 1.29
CA SER A 493 -3.95 3.82 1.16
C SER A 493 -3.48 4.89 2.16
N ARG A 494 -2.26 4.77 2.68
CA ARG A 494 -1.67 5.71 3.64
C ARG A 494 -1.07 6.91 2.90
N ILE A 495 -1.46 8.13 3.28
CA ILE A 495 -0.93 9.37 2.73
C ILE A 495 -0.23 10.13 3.85
N ASN A 496 1.06 9.87 4.08
CA ASN A 496 1.85 10.61 5.06
C ASN A 496 2.25 11.97 4.48
N LEU A 497 1.79 13.05 5.10
CA LEU A 497 2.01 14.43 4.64
C LEU A 497 3.09 15.18 5.41
N THR A 498 3.80 14.54 6.34
CA THR A 498 4.78 15.21 7.20
C THR A 498 5.87 15.93 6.40
N GLY A 499 6.37 15.30 5.33
CA GLY A 499 7.45 15.84 4.49
C GLY A 499 6.99 16.64 3.27
N VAL A 500 5.68 16.82 3.09
CA VAL A 500 5.14 17.49 1.90
C VAL A 500 5.27 19.00 2.02
N THR A 501 5.72 19.63 0.94
CA THR A 501 5.85 21.09 0.84
C THR A 501 5.15 21.62 -0.41
N VAL A 502 4.72 22.87 -0.36
CA VAL A 502 4.14 23.62 -1.49
C VAL A 502 4.98 24.86 -1.71
N SER A 503 5.35 25.17 -2.95
CA SER A 503 6.09 26.39 -3.30
C SER A 503 5.13 27.53 -3.66
N ALA A 504 5.60 28.77 -3.43
CA ALA A 504 4.77 29.98 -3.63
C ALA A 504 4.50 30.31 -5.11
N GLU A 505 5.22 29.72 -6.06
CA GLU A 505 5.14 30.02 -7.51
C GLU A 505 4.98 28.73 -8.32
N LYS A 506 4.08 28.78 -9.35
CA LYS A 506 3.96 27.75 -10.40
C LYS A 506 5.06 27.90 -11.44
#